data_0db32973999d950cf42f53c264fd92cf
#
_entry.id   0db32973999d950cf42f53c264fd92cf
#
_cell.length_a   1.000
_cell.length_b   1.000
_cell.length_c   1.000
_cell.angle_alpha   90.00
_cell.angle_beta   90.00
_cell.angle_gamma   90.00
#
_symmetry.space_group_name_H-M   'P 1'
#
loop_
_entity.id
_entity.type
_entity.pdbx_description
1 polymer ?
#
loop_
_entity_poly.entity_id
_entity_poly.type
_entity_poly.pdbx_seq_one_letter_code
_entity_poly.pdbx_strand_id
1 'polypeptide(L)'
;TGQPILIFTSSINKSEIYSTLLNKKNIKHVVLNAKNHENEAEIIANAGKEKSIIITTSISGRGVDIQLGGKKGSIQEDQLKTDKNKIKSLGGLFVIGTERMESRRVDNQARGRAGRQGDEGSSIFYVSLEDDLMRIFGSESMNKMLEKLGLKDGESIDHPWINKALERAQQKVEARNFDIRKTLIKFDNVLNCLLYTSPSPRDGRE
;
A
#
# COMPACT_ATOMS: atom_id res chain seq x y z
N THR A 1 1.26 17.07 15.77
CA THR A 1 0.89 18.03 14.70
C THR A 1 -0.59 17.98 14.40
N GLY A 2 -1.28 16.85 14.46
CA GLY A 2 -2.72 16.71 14.14
C GLY A 2 -2.99 16.30 12.69
N GLN A 3 -1.96 16.14 11.88
CA GLN A 3 -2.05 15.70 10.50
C GLN A 3 -2.61 14.27 10.42
N PRO A 4 -3.57 13.97 9.52
CA PRO A 4 -4.06 12.61 9.30
C PRO A 4 -2.98 11.74 8.64
N ILE A 5 -2.88 10.49 9.07
CA ILE A 5 -1.85 9.55 8.63
C ILE A 5 -2.49 8.25 8.12
N LEU A 6 -2.05 7.81 6.95
CA LEU A 6 -2.43 6.53 6.37
C LEU A 6 -1.20 5.66 6.22
N ILE A 7 -1.15 4.55 6.94
CA ILE A 7 -0.01 3.62 6.96
C ILE A 7 -0.33 2.42 6.08
N PHE A 8 0.47 2.21 5.03
CA PHE A 8 0.36 1.06 4.12
C PHE A 8 1.33 -0.03 4.50
N THR A 9 0.82 -1.26 4.60
CA THR A 9 1.60 -2.47 4.86
C THR A 9 1.36 -3.52 3.76
N SER A 10 2.32 -4.41 3.51
CA SER A 10 2.20 -5.47 2.51
C SER A 10 1.33 -6.64 2.99
N SER A 11 1.30 -6.90 4.28
CA SER A 11 0.63 -8.08 4.84
C SER A 11 -0.20 -7.77 6.08
N ILE A 12 -1.16 -8.65 6.35
CA ILE A 12 -2.02 -8.61 7.54
C ILE A 12 -1.15 -8.71 8.81
N ASN A 13 -0.18 -9.63 8.83
CA ASN A 13 0.70 -9.81 10.00
C ASN A 13 1.47 -8.54 10.34
N LYS A 14 2.03 -7.85 9.33
CA LYS A 14 2.71 -6.57 9.56
C LYS A 14 1.76 -5.50 10.08
N SER A 15 0.51 -5.46 9.60
CA SER A 15 -0.50 -4.52 10.13
C SER A 15 -0.79 -4.76 11.62
N GLU A 16 -0.83 -6.00 12.06
CA GLU A 16 -1.04 -6.36 13.46
C GLU A 16 0.17 -6.02 14.34
N ILE A 17 1.40 -6.22 13.83
CA ILE A 17 2.64 -5.83 14.51
C ILE A 17 2.67 -4.30 14.74
N TYR A 18 2.43 -3.52 13.69
CA TYR A 18 2.39 -2.05 13.82
C TYR A 18 1.27 -1.58 14.75
N SER A 19 0.11 -2.22 14.71
CA SER A 19 -0.97 -1.95 15.66
C SER A 19 -0.54 -2.19 17.10
N THR A 20 0.12 -3.31 17.36
CA THR A 20 0.65 -3.61 18.71
C THR A 20 1.67 -2.57 19.17
N LEU A 21 2.55 -2.12 18.28
CA LEU A 21 3.54 -1.09 18.59
C LEU A 21 2.90 0.27 18.88
N LEU A 22 1.87 0.67 18.13
CA LEU A 22 1.14 1.91 18.36
C LEU A 22 0.32 1.85 19.65
N ASN A 23 -0.26 0.69 19.99
CA ASN A 23 -0.96 0.46 21.26
C ASN A 23 0.00 0.59 22.45
N LYS A 24 1.21 0.04 22.36
CA LYS A 24 2.24 0.20 23.42
C LYS A 24 2.61 1.68 23.66
N LYS A 25 2.48 2.51 22.64
CA LYS A 25 2.71 3.95 22.73
C LYS A 25 1.44 4.77 23.04
N ASN A 26 0.31 4.11 23.34
CA ASN A 26 -1.00 4.72 23.57
C ASN A 26 -1.47 5.65 22.44
N ILE A 27 -1.16 5.31 21.18
CA ILE A 27 -1.57 6.06 20.00
C ILE A 27 -2.86 5.45 19.46
N LYS A 28 -3.94 6.23 19.45
CA LYS A 28 -5.23 5.81 18.88
C LYS A 28 -5.09 5.61 17.37
N HIS A 29 -5.48 4.46 16.87
CA HIS A 29 -5.45 4.12 15.44
C HIS A 29 -6.54 3.10 15.11
N VAL A 30 -6.80 2.95 13.83
CA VAL A 30 -7.74 1.96 13.29
C VAL A 30 -6.98 1.04 12.33
N VAL A 31 -7.25 -0.26 12.39
CA VAL A 31 -6.64 -1.25 11.49
C VAL A 31 -7.68 -1.75 10.49
N LEU A 32 -7.34 -1.63 9.22
CA LEU A 32 -8.11 -2.15 8.09
C LEU A 32 -7.33 -3.26 7.39
N ASN A 33 -7.79 -4.47 7.54
CA ASN A 33 -7.25 -5.64 6.86
C ASN A 33 -8.40 -6.58 6.47
N ALA A 34 -8.10 -7.66 5.76
CA ALA A 34 -9.10 -8.62 5.30
C ALA A 34 -9.89 -9.30 6.44
N LYS A 35 -9.40 -9.26 7.68
CA LYS A 35 -10.13 -9.75 8.86
C LYS A 35 -11.13 -8.73 9.41
N ASN A 36 -10.84 -7.43 9.25
CA ASN A 36 -11.61 -6.31 9.79
C ASN A 36 -12.06 -5.40 8.65
N HIS A 37 -12.93 -5.89 7.77
CA HIS A 37 -13.42 -5.15 6.60
C HIS A 37 -14.85 -4.62 6.78
N GLU A 38 -15.48 -4.93 7.91
CA GLU A 38 -16.77 -4.33 8.25
C GLU A 38 -16.61 -2.80 8.34
N ASN A 39 -17.47 -2.07 7.61
CA ASN A 39 -17.42 -0.59 7.51
C ASN A 39 -16.14 0.01 6.89
N GLU A 40 -15.39 -0.77 6.10
CA GLU A 40 -14.16 -0.32 5.44
C GLU A 40 -14.34 1.02 4.70
N ALA A 41 -15.40 1.14 3.92
CA ALA A 41 -15.68 2.34 3.15
C ALA A 41 -15.88 3.57 4.03
N GLU A 42 -16.51 3.40 5.19
CA GLU A 42 -16.76 4.49 6.14
C GLU A 42 -15.47 4.90 6.87
N ILE A 43 -14.69 3.93 7.31
CA ILE A 43 -13.42 4.16 7.99
C ILE A 43 -12.46 4.90 7.06
N ILE A 44 -12.35 4.48 5.79
CA ILE A 44 -11.48 5.13 4.81
C ILE A 44 -11.99 6.52 4.44
N ALA A 45 -13.29 6.70 4.27
CA ALA A 45 -13.86 8.03 4.03
C ALA A 45 -13.56 9.02 5.16
N ASN A 46 -13.42 8.52 6.40
CA ASN A 46 -13.06 9.30 7.57
C ASN A 46 -11.53 9.40 7.80
N ALA A 47 -10.70 8.79 6.95
CA ALA A 47 -9.23 8.84 7.06
C ALA A 47 -8.67 10.27 6.98
N GLY A 48 -9.39 11.18 6.34
CA GLY A 48 -9.03 12.59 6.23
C GLY A 48 -9.37 13.44 7.44
N LYS A 49 -9.86 12.91 8.55
CA LYS A 49 -10.13 13.67 9.78
C LYS A 49 -8.85 14.00 10.53
N GLU A 50 -8.86 15.11 11.26
CA GLU A 50 -7.74 15.52 12.13
C GLU A 50 -7.36 14.39 13.10
N LYS A 51 -6.05 14.16 13.27
CA LYS A 51 -5.48 13.12 14.15
C LYS A 51 -5.89 11.68 13.82
N SER A 52 -6.48 11.44 12.65
CA SER A 52 -6.80 10.09 12.20
C SER A 52 -5.52 9.33 11.86
N ILE A 53 -5.37 8.12 12.39
CA ILE A 53 -4.29 7.20 12.04
C ILE A 53 -4.91 5.88 11.63
N ILE A 54 -4.70 5.48 10.39
CA ILE A 54 -5.24 4.24 9.84
C ILE A 54 -4.11 3.38 9.30
N ILE A 55 -4.06 2.12 9.73
CA ILE A 55 -3.19 1.10 9.17
C ILE A 55 -4.00 0.30 8.16
N THR A 56 -3.52 0.17 6.94
CA THR A 56 -4.23 -0.55 5.88
C THR A 56 -3.29 -1.45 5.09
N THR A 57 -3.81 -2.54 4.56
CA THR A 57 -3.11 -3.36 3.57
C THR A 57 -3.34 -2.80 2.16
N SER A 58 -2.52 -3.21 1.20
CA SER A 58 -2.49 -2.65 -0.17
C SER A 58 -3.82 -2.76 -0.94
N ILE A 59 -4.71 -3.68 -0.54
CA ILE A 59 -5.97 -3.97 -1.25
C ILE A 59 -7.12 -3.14 -0.70
N SER A 60 -7.07 -2.79 0.59
CA SER A 60 -8.16 -2.12 1.29
C SER A 60 -8.42 -0.69 0.79
N GLY A 61 -9.68 -0.32 0.73
CA GLY A 61 -10.13 1.03 0.34
C GLY A 61 -10.04 1.35 -1.14
N ARG A 62 -9.92 0.36 -2.01
CA ARG A 62 -9.96 0.60 -3.45
C ARG A 62 -11.36 1.10 -3.87
N GLY A 63 -11.40 2.22 -4.60
CA GLY A 63 -12.66 2.82 -5.07
C GLY A 63 -13.29 3.80 -4.08
N VAL A 64 -12.78 3.92 -2.85
CA VAL A 64 -13.25 4.92 -1.87
C VAL A 64 -12.37 6.17 -1.93
N ASP A 65 -13.01 7.33 -2.02
CA ASP A 65 -12.32 8.61 -1.99
C ASP A 65 -12.12 9.10 -0.56
N ILE A 66 -10.91 9.61 -0.27
CA ILE A 66 -10.57 10.19 1.02
C ILE A 66 -10.73 11.71 0.91
N GLN A 67 -11.67 12.26 1.66
CA GLN A 67 -11.90 13.70 1.72
C GLN A 67 -11.30 14.27 3.00
N LEU A 68 -10.54 15.36 2.87
CA LEU A 68 -10.01 16.08 4.03
C LEU A 68 -11.17 16.69 4.83
N GLY A 69 -11.17 16.47 6.14
CA GLY A 69 -12.26 16.84 7.04
C GLY A 69 -13.30 15.73 7.28
N GLY A 70 -13.29 14.65 6.47
CA GLY A 70 -14.22 13.53 6.57
C GLY A 70 -15.38 13.57 5.56
N LYS A 71 -16.30 12.61 5.68
CA LYS A 71 -17.41 12.44 4.73
C LYS A 71 -18.48 13.52 4.85
N LYS A 72 -18.95 14.06 3.72
CA LYS A 72 -20.15 14.90 3.65
C LYS A 72 -21.36 14.13 4.19
N GLY A 73 -22.09 14.69 5.13
CA GLY A 73 -23.35 14.13 5.62
C GLY A 73 -23.46 13.96 7.13
N SER A 74 -22.37 14.02 7.88
CA SER A 74 -22.37 13.93 9.35
C SER A 74 -22.06 15.25 10.07
N ILE A 75 -21.68 16.30 9.32
CA ILE A 75 -21.23 17.59 9.89
C ILE A 75 -21.79 18.73 9.02
N GLN A 76 -22.10 19.87 9.61
CA GLN A 76 -22.52 21.08 8.89
C GLN A 76 -21.43 21.50 7.89
N GLU A 77 -21.81 21.94 6.68
CA GLU A 77 -20.88 22.27 5.59
C GLU A 77 -19.81 23.29 5.96
N ASP A 78 -20.12 24.23 6.85
CA ASP A 78 -19.18 25.27 7.28
C ASP A 78 -18.09 24.72 8.20
N GLN A 79 -18.43 23.77 9.08
CA GLN A 79 -17.45 23.07 9.89
C GLN A 79 -16.53 22.20 9.03
N LEU A 80 -17.07 21.54 8.01
CA LEU A 80 -16.31 20.73 7.08
C LEU A 80 -15.27 21.55 6.29
N LYS A 81 -15.64 22.77 5.86
CA LYS A 81 -14.71 23.69 5.20
C LYS A 81 -13.60 24.16 6.12
N THR A 82 -13.96 24.47 7.39
CA THR A 82 -12.99 24.90 8.39
C THR A 82 -11.98 23.79 8.71
N ASP A 83 -12.47 22.57 8.96
CA ASP A 83 -11.63 21.40 9.22
C ASP A 83 -10.74 21.06 8.01
N LYS A 84 -11.29 21.11 6.80
CA LYS A 84 -10.52 20.93 5.56
C LYS A 84 -9.38 21.94 5.44
N ASN A 85 -9.64 23.22 5.67
CA ASN A 85 -8.63 24.27 5.62
C ASN A 85 -7.55 24.08 6.69
N LYS A 86 -7.96 23.69 7.91
CA LYS A 86 -7.03 23.36 8.99
C LYS A 86 -6.11 22.21 8.61
N ILE A 87 -6.64 21.13 8.05
CA ILE A 87 -5.85 19.96 7.65
C ILE A 87 -4.95 20.31 6.47
N LYS A 88 -5.39 21.14 5.51
CA LYS A 88 -4.53 21.67 4.45
C LYS A 88 -3.34 22.45 5.02
N SER A 89 -3.56 23.32 6.00
CA SER A 89 -2.45 24.07 6.62
C SER A 89 -1.46 23.18 7.38
N LEU A 90 -1.86 21.95 7.75
CA LEU A 90 -0.99 20.93 8.33
C LEU A 90 -0.24 20.08 7.29
N GLY A 91 -0.46 20.32 5.98
CA GLY A 91 0.14 19.58 4.87
C GLY A 91 -0.73 18.45 4.32
N GLY A 92 -2.03 18.42 4.63
CA GLY A 92 -2.98 17.44 4.09
C GLY A 92 -2.80 16.02 4.62
N LEU A 93 -3.18 15.02 3.82
CA LEU A 93 -3.03 13.61 4.18
C LEU A 93 -1.57 13.15 4.03
N PHE A 94 -1.02 12.54 5.09
CA PHE A 94 0.30 11.94 5.07
C PHE A 94 0.22 10.43 4.87
N VAL A 95 0.84 9.93 3.81
CA VAL A 95 0.86 8.50 3.46
C VAL A 95 2.23 7.92 3.80
N ILE A 96 2.24 6.88 4.62
CA ILE A 96 3.45 6.15 5.01
C ILE A 96 3.39 4.75 4.42
N GLY A 97 4.35 4.39 3.57
CA GLY A 97 4.61 3.00 3.20
C GLY A 97 5.66 2.41 4.12
N THR A 98 5.36 1.28 4.74
CA THR A 98 6.30 0.58 5.64
C THR A 98 7.33 -0.25 4.90
N GLU A 99 7.13 -0.43 3.60
CA GLU A 99 7.99 -1.17 2.67
C GLU A 99 7.60 -0.84 1.23
N ARG A 100 8.40 -1.28 0.26
CA ARG A 100 8.01 -1.27 -1.15
C ARG A 100 7.16 -2.50 -1.46
N MET A 101 6.08 -2.28 -2.21
CA MET A 101 5.23 -3.37 -2.69
C MET A 101 5.87 -4.07 -3.88
N GLU A 102 5.40 -5.27 -4.20
CA GLU A 102 5.89 -6.05 -5.34
C GLU A 102 5.72 -5.34 -6.69
N SER A 103 4.78 -4.42 -6.80
CA SER A 103 4.48 -3.67 -8.01
C SER A 103 4.53 -2.17 -7.76
N ARG A 104 5.25 -1.46 -8.64
CA ARG A 104 5.29 0.00 -8.67
C ARG A 104 3.90 0.63 -8.79
N ARG A 105 2.98 -0.07 -9.47
CA ARG A 105 1.60 0.37 -9.60
C ARG A 105 0.89 0.44 -8.24
N VAL A 106 1.16 -0.52 -7.34
CA VAL A 106 0.57 -0.55 -6.00
C VAL A 106 1.16 0.57 -5.13
N ASP A 107 2.48 0.82 -5.22
CA ASP A 107 3.10 1.97 -4.56
C ASP A 107 2.49 3.30 -5.02
N ASN A 108 2.27 3.45 -6.32
CA ASN A 108 1.64 4.65 -6.86
C ASN A 108 0.17 4.78 -6.46
N GLN A 109 -0.55 3.68 -6.28
CA GLN A 109 -1.92 3.69 -5.72
C GLN A 109 -1.92 4.17 -4.27
N ALA A 110 -0.95 3.74 -3.47
CA ALA A 110 -0.78 4.22 -2.10
C ALA A 110 -0.47 5.72 -2.08
N ARG A 111 0.52 6.15 -2.87
CA ARG A 111 0.88 7.59 -3.02
C ARG A 111 -0.29 8.43 -3.50
N GLY A 112 -1.06 7.92 -4.46
CA GLY A 112 -2.23 8.60 -5.02
C GLY A 112 -3.42 8.71 -4.05
N ARG A 113 -3.31 8.25 -2.82
CA ARG A 113 -4.26 8.56 -1.74
C ARG A 113 -4.04 9.94 -1.18
N ALA A 114 -2.79 10.42 -1.16
CA ALA A 114 -2.46 11.80 -0.83
C ALA A 114 -2.70 12.72 -2.04
N GLY A 115 -2.99 13.98 -1.81
CA GLY A 115 -3.10 14.99 -2.87
C GLY A 115 -4.31 14.85 -3.79
N ARG A 116 -5.39 14.20 -3.37
CA ARG A 116 -6.61 14.07 -4.18
C ARG A 116 -7.35 15.39 -4.30
N GLN A 117 -8.03 15.55 -5.42
CA GLN A 117 -8.85 16.76 -5.72
C GLN A 117 -8.06 18.07 -5.66
N GLY A 118 -6.74 18.04 -5.91
CA GLY A 118 -5.88 19.22 -5.81
C GLY A 118 -5.56 19.65 -4.38
N ASP A 119 -5.89 18.82 -3.38
CA ASP A 119 -5.52 19.09 -2.00
C ASP A 119 -4.04 18.77 -1.77
N GLU A 120 -3.39 19.45 -0.84
CA GLU A 120 -2.04 19.14 -0.41
C GLU A 120 -1.96 17.75 0.24
N GLY A 121 -0.80 17.11 0.12
CA GLY A 121 -0.55 15.82 0.73
C GLY A 121 0.89 15.39 0.48
N SER A 122 1.40 14.52 1.33
CA SER A 122 2.76 14.01 1.23
C SER A 122 2.80 12.49 1.41
N SER A 123 3.85 11.88 0.89
CA SER A 123 4.06 10.44 1.03
C SER A 123 5.52 10.10 1.24
N ILE A 124 5.78 9.15 2.12
CA ILE A 124 7.12 8.60 2.36
C ILE A 124 7.05 7.08 2.38
N PHE A 125 8.09 6.42 1.87
CA PHE A 125 8.26 4.98 1.97
C PHE A 125 9.53 4.67 2.73
N TYR A 126 9.38 3.96 3.82
CA TYR A 126 10.49 3.37 4.57
C TYR A 126 10.79 1.99 3.98
N VAL A 127 12.04 1.71 3.75
CA VAL A 127 12.48 0.46 3.13
C VAL A 127 13.61 -0.12 3.97
N SER A 128 13.50 -1.40 4.31
CA SER A 128 14.57 -2.14 4.95
C SER A 128 15.32 -2.99 3.91
N LEU A 129 16.59 -3.21 4.16
CA LEU A 129 17.40 -4.17 3.40
C LEU A 129 16.93 -5.62 3.63
N GLU A 130 16.24 -5.86 4.73
CA GLU A 130 15.66 -7.14 5.10
C GLU A 130 14.29 -7.40 4.45
N ASP A 131 13.71 -6.38 3.77
CA ASP A 131 12.45 -6.55 3.04
C ASP A 131 12.58 -7.62 1.96
N ASP A 132 11.52 -8.40 1.75
CA ASP A 132 11.50 -9.53 0.81
C ASP A 132 11.94 -9.12 -0.60
N LEU A 133 11.57 -7.93 -1.05
CA LEU A 133 11.98 -7.38 -2.33
C LEU A 133 13.51 -7.23 -2.42
N MET A 134 14.13 -6.74 -1.36
CA MET A 134 15.58 -6.55 -1.29
C MET A 134 16.31 -7.88 -1.10
N ARG A 135 15.76 -8.80 -0.32
CA ARG A 135 16.34 -10.12 -0.06
C ARG A 135 16.37 -10.99 -1.30
N ILE A 136 15.32 -10.94 -2.16
CA ILE A 136 15.20 -11.79 -3.35
C ILE A 136 15.93 -11.19 -4.54
N PHE A 137 15.91 -9.87 -4.70
CA PHE A 137 16.38 -9.17 -5.90
C PHE A 137 17.51 -8.18 -5.65
N GLY A 138 17.88 -7.95 -4.38
CA GLY A 138 19.06 -7.19 -4.01
C GLY A 138 20.31 -7.92 -4.55
N SER A 139 21.14 -7.22 -5.32
CA SER A 139 22.38 -7.81 -5.80
C SER A 139 23.40 -7.90 -4.67
N GLU A 140 24.21 -8.97 -4.65
CA GLU A 140 25.34 -9.08 -3.70
C GLU A 140 26.28 -7.87 -3.75
N SER A 141 26.40 -7.25 -4.94
CA SER A 141 27.16 -6.03 -5.12
C SER A 141 26.59 -4.84 -4.36
N MET A 142 25.27 -4.81 -4.15
CA MET A 142 24.61 -3.76 -3.35
C MET A 142 24.90 -3.95 -1.85
N ASN A 143 24.82 -5.18 -1.36
CA ASN A 143 25.17 -5.49 0.03
C ASN A 143 26.63 -5.14 0.34
N LYS A 144 27.56 -5.55 -0.52
CA LYS A 144 28.99 -5.20 -0.42
C LYS A 144 29.25 -3.70 -0.46
N MET A 145 28.45 -2.94 -1.21
CA MET A 145 28.59 -1.50 -1.32
C MET A 145 28.02 -0.78 -0.07
N LEU A 146 26.94 -1.30 0.50
CA LEU A 146 26.37 -0.81 1.76
C LEU A 146 27.30 -1.09 2.94
N GLU A 147 27.93 -2.26 2.99
CA GLU A 147 28.98 -2.57 3.96
C GLU A 147 30.18 -1.62 3.85
N LYS A 148 30.58 -1.27 2.62
CA LYS A 148 31.67 -0.31 2.39
C LYS A 148 31.34 1.13 2.80
N LEU A 149 30.05 1.50 2.80
CA LEU A 149 29.58 2.80 3.29
C LEU A 149 29.60 2.89 4.82
N GLY A 150 29.97 1.80 5.51
CA GLY A 150 30.19 1.81 6.96
C GLY A 150 28.93 2.06 7.77
N LEU A 151 27.77 1.63 7.26
CA LEU A 151 26.50 1.80 7.91
C LEU A 151 26.45 1.04 9.23
N LYS A 152 26.18 1.77 10.28
CA LYS A 152 25.83 1.20 11.57
C LYS A 152 24.34 0.81 11.58
N ASP A 153 24.03 -0.26 12.28
CA ASP A 153 22.64 -0.67 12.47
C ASP A 153 21.78 0.49 12.99
N GLY A 154 20.70 0.78 12.27
CA GLY A 154 19.76 1.84 12.65
C GLY A 154 19.98 3.20 11.96
N GLU A 155 20.97 3.36 11.08
CA GLU A 155 21.11 4.58 10.28
C GLU A 155 20.20 4.54 9.03
N SER A 156 19.52 5.65 8.75
CA SER A 156 18.72 5.80 7.53
C SER A 156 19.57 6.46 6.44
N ILE A 157 19.49 5.89 5.22
CA ILE A 157 20.18 6.43 4.05
C ILE A 157 19.14 6.96 3.09
N ASP A 158 19.25 8.23 2.75
CA ASP A 158 18.52 8.81 1.63
C ASP A 158 19.50 9.17 0.52
N HIS A 159 19.67 8.24 -0.43
CA HIS A 159 20.56 8.44 -1.56
C HIS A 159 19.86 8.08 -2.89
N PRO A 160 19.96 8.92 -3.93
CA PRO A 160 19.29 8.70 -5.21
C PRO A 160 19.64 7.35 -5.88
N TRP A 161 20.85 6.84 -5.62
CA TRP A 161 21.28 5.54 -6.13
C TRP A 161 20.49 4.37 -5.55
N ILE A 162 20.16 4.42 -4.25
CA ILE A 162 19.36 3.39 -3.57
C ILE A 162 17.96 3.35 -4.19
N ASN A 163 17.38 4.50 -4.44
CA ASN A 163 16.07 4.60 -5.10
C ASN A 163 16.09 3.93 -6.49
N LYS A 164 17.14 4.14 -7.29
CA LYS A 164 17.31 3.47 -8.60
C LYS A 164 17.52 1.96 -8.45
N ALA A 165 18.24 1.52 -7.43
CA ALA A 165 18.45 0.09 -7.18
C ALA A 165 17.13 -0.60 -6.80
N LEU A 166 16.32 0.04 -5.94
CA LEU A 166 14.97 -0.41 -5.57
C LEU A 166 14.04 -0.48 -6.78
N GLU A 167 14.04 0.53 -7.64
CA GLU A 167 13.23 0.52 -8.87
C GLU A 167 13.62 -0.63 -9.79
N ARG A 168 14.91 -0.92 -9.96
CA ARG A 168 15.39 -2.05 -10.75
C ARG A 168 14.99 -3.41 -10.14
N ALA A 169 15.09 -3.53 -8.81
CA ALA A 169 14.63 -4.71 -8.10
C ALA A 169 13.13 -4.94 -8.34
N GLN A 170 12.32 -3.91 -8.17
CA GLN A 170 10.88 -3.94 -8.40
C GLN A 170 10.52 -4.31 -9.86
N GLN A 171 11.23 -3.77 -10.85
CA GLN A 171 11.05 -4.14 -12.26
C GLN A 171 11.33 -5.62 -12.51
N LYS A 172 12.36 -6.21 -11.86
CA LYS A 172 12.64 -7.65 -11.97
C LYS A 172 11.52 -8.51 -11.38
N VAL A 173 10.95 -8.09 -10.23
CA VAL A 173 9.79 -8.77 -9.64
C VAL A 173 8.59 -8.70 -10.57
N GLU A 174 8.29 -7.53 -11.12
CA GLU A 174 7.18 -7.33 -12.05
C GLU A 174 7.33 -8.20 -13.31
N ALA A 175 8.54 -8.28 -13.89
CA ALA A 175 8.84 -9.12 -15.04
C ALA A 175 8.64 -10.60 -14.72
N ARG A 176 9.15 -11.08 -13.59
CA ARG A 176 8.95 -12.47 -13.13
C ARG A 176 7.47 -12.79 -12.93
N ASN A 177 6.74 -11.93 -12.27
CA ASN A 177 5.32 -12.12 -12.04
C ASN A 177 4.51 -12.07 -13.34
N PHE A 178 4.94 -11.27 -14.32
CA PHE A 178 4.36 -11.26 -15.66
C PHE A 178 4.57 -12.60 -16.37
N ASP A 179 5.79 -13.16 -16.34
CA ASP A 179 6.11 -14.44 -16.98
C ASP A 179 5.33 -15.60 -16.35
N ILE A 180 5.19 -15.60 -15.01
CA ILE A 180 4.37 -16.59 -14.30
C ILE A 180 2.91 -16.48 -14.77
N ARG A 181 2.32 -15.29 -14.78
CA ARG A 181 0.94 -15.09 -15.25
C ARG A 181 0.76 -15.51 -16.71
N LYS A 182 1.71 -15.18 -17.58
CA LYS A 182 1.70 -15.59 -18.99
C LYS A 182 1.72 -17.11 -19.14
N THR A 183 2.48 -17.80 -18.31
CA THR A 183 2.55 -19.26 -18.31
C THR A 183 1.23 -19.86 -17.82
N LEU A 184 0.65 -19.33 -16.73
CA LEU A 184 -0.66 -19.78 -16.24
C LEU A 184 -1.75 -19.61 -17.29
N ILE A 185 -1.81 -18.46 -17.98
CA ILE A 185 -2.78 -18.24 -19.06
C ILE A 185 -2.62 -19.27 -20.21
N LYS A 186 -1.39 -19.67 -20.54
CA LYS A 186 -1.18 -20.71 -21.54
C LYS A 186 -1.78 -22.05 -21.10
N PHE A 187 -1.60 -22.44 -19.84
CA PHE A 187 -2.22 -23.63 -19.27
C PHE A 187 -3.75 -23.54 -19.26
N ASP A 188 -4.30 -22.41 -18.83
CA ASP A 188 -5.75 -22.17 -18.82
C ASP A 188 -6.34 -22.25 -20.23
N ASN A 189 -5.64 -21.74 -21.24
CA ASN A 189 -6.10 -21.85 -22.63
C ASN A 189 -6.14 -23.30 -23.13
N VAL A 190 -5.19 -24.14 -22.73
CA VAL A 190 -5.21 -25.58 -23.05
C VAL A 190 -6.35 -26.27 -22.35
N LEU A 191 -6.58 -26.01 -21.06
CA LEU A 191 -7.71 -26.56 -20.31
C LEU A 191 -9.04 -26.12 -20.89
N ASN A 192 -9.21 -24.87 -21.25
CA ASN A 192 -10.40 -24.37 -21.90
C ASN A 192 -10.65 -25.04 -23.25
N CYS A 193 -9.62 -25.21 -24.07
CA CYS A 193 -9.72 -25.92 -25.32
C CYS A 193 -10.20 -27.36 -25.10
N LEU A 194 -9.63 -28.08 -24.12
CA LEU A 194 -10.04 -29.45 -23.80
C LEU A 194 -11.49 -29.52 -23.28
N LEU A 195 -11.91 -28.54 -22.48
CA LEU A 195 -13.29 -28.48 -21.97
C LEU A 195 -14.31 -28.24 -23.10
N TYR A 196 -13.97 -27.39 -24.09
CA TYR A 196 -14.84 -27.12 -25.23
C TYR A 196 -14.84 -28.24 -26.28
N THR A 197 -13.77 -29.02 -26.38
CA THR A 197 -13.64 -30.12 -27.35
C THR A 197 -14.06 -31.48 -26.76
N SER A 198 -14.15 -31.61 -25.46
CA SER A 198 -14.62 -32.81 -24.79
C SER A 198 -16.17 -32.89 -24.86
N PRO A 199 -16.77 -34.01 -25.37
CA PRO A 199 -18.22 -34.13 -25.41
C PRO A 199 -18.77 -34.06 -23.99
N SER A 200 -19.76 -33.18 -23.80
CA SER A 200 -20.45 -33.05 -22.53
C SER A 200 -21.16 -34.36 -22.19
N PRO A 201 -21.18 -34.78 -20.91
CA PRO A 201 -21.97 -35.93 -20.49
C PRO A 201 -23.49 -35.78 -20.82
N ARG A 202 -23.95 -34.59 -21.18
CA ARG A 202 -25.32 -34.31 -21.61
C ARG A 202 -25.56 -34.58 -23.10
N ASP A 203 -24.50 -34.54 -23.94
CA ASP A 203 -24.59 -34.72 -25.39
C ASP A 203 -24.69 -36.21 -25.78
N GLY A 204 -24.60 -37.13 -24.83
CA GLY A 204 -24.72 -38.60 -25.03
C GLY A 204 -26.05 -39.17 -24.61
N ARG A 205 -27.10 -38.36 -24.46
CA ARG A 205 -28.48 -38.80 -24.20
C ARG A 205 -29.41 -38.32 -25.33
N GLU A 206 -29.31 -39.00 -26.46
CA GLU A 206 -30.43 -39.21 -27.39
C GLU A 206 -30.94 -40.64 -27.27
#